data_043919f97c347f03046a02ea7c3585b8
#
_entry.id   043919f97c347f03046a02ea7c3585b8
#
_cell.length_a   1.000
_cell.length_b   1.000
_cell.length_c   1.000
_cell.angle_alpha   90.00
_cell.angle_beta   90.00
_cell.angle_gamma   90.00
#
_symmetry.space_group_name_H-M   'P 1'
#
loop_
_entity.id
_entity.type
_entity.pdbx_description
1 polymer ?
#
loop_
_entity_poly.entity_id
_entity_poly.type
_entity_poly.pdbx_seq_one_letter_code
_entity_poly.pdbx_strand_id
1 'polypeptide(L)'
;MDAAEFRRRGREMVDYVADYLENIEERPVSSDVEPGYLRSLIPTEAPLEPDNYDDIIKDVERVIMPGITHWNSPYFYAYFPASNSYPAMLADMLCGGLGCIGFTWAASPACTELETVMLDWLGKMLKLPDHFIAGTHGRGGGVIQGTASEATLMALLAARCKTLRRIRAANSELSEGEIRSKLVAYTSEQAHSSVERASLIGDVTMRMVPTDSTYAVRGSMLKKMLEEDKAAGLIPFYFCATLGTTASCAFDNITELGPICNKEHVWMHIDAAYAGSAFICPEFRPLLNGIEFADSFNFNPHKWLLVNFDCSTMWVKKREDIIGAFNVDPLYLKHENQERFRSLKMWFVFRSYGIQGLQAYIRKQVALAKEFESLVRADKRFEICAEVVMGLVCFRLKGSNDLNQLLLKRITNSREIHLVPCQLSGVFVLRFAICARSTDSRHIQHAWRHITQLSCELLQENH
;
A
#
# COMPACT_ATOMS: atom_id res chain seq x y z
N MET A 1 25.23 3.28 -27.67
CA MET A 1 24.73 1.90 -27.68
C MET A 1 23.84 1.69 -28.89
N ASP A 2 24.15 0.74 -29.75
CA ASP A 2 23.31 0.35 -30.89
C ASP A 2 22.36 -0.82 -30.55
N ALA A 3 21.54 -1.26 -31.51
CA ALA A 3 20.60 -2.35 -31.29
C ALA A 3 21.26 -3.72 -31.05
N ALA A 4 22.49 -3.95 -31.57
CA ALA A 4 23.20 -5.21 -31.37
C ALA A 4 23.78 -5.24 -29.94
N GLU A 5 24.37 -4.15 -29.52
CA GLU A 5 24.85 -3.99 -28.15
C GLU A 5 23.69 -4.04 -27.14
N PHE A 6 22.56 -3.36 -27.39
CA PHE A 6 21.37 -3.42 -26.54
C PHE A 6 20.88 -4.87 -26.34
N ARG A 7 20.83 -5.67 -27.43
CA ARG A 7 20.45 -7.07 -27.32
C ARG A 7 21.39 -7.89 -26.47
N ARG A 8 22.69 -7.66 -26.56
CA ARG A 8 23.69 -8.35 -25.75
C ARG A 8 23.56 -7.94 -24.30
N ARG A 9 23.60 -6.64 -24.01
CA ARG A 9 23.52 -6.11 -22.65
C ARG A 9 22.17 -6.40 -21.96
N GLY A 10 21.09 -6.41 -22.75
CA GLY A 10 19.76 -6.78 -22.23
C GLY A 10 19.69 -8.23 -21.76
N ARG A 11 20.35 -9.16 -22.47
CA ARG A 11 20.45 -10.56 -22.02
C ARG A 11 21.26 -10.66 -20.74
N GLU A 12 22.46 -10.04 -20.71
CA GLU A 12 23.31 -9.98 -19.51
C GLU A 12 22.54 -9.39 -18.29
N MET A 13 21.71 -8.37 -18.50
CA MET A 13 20.90 -7.77 -17.43
C MET A 13 19.79 -8.69 -16.96
N VAL A 14 19.16 -9.45 -17.86
CA VAL A 14 18.13 -10.45 -17.49
C VAL A 14 18.76 -11.54 -16.64
N ASP A 15 19.93 -12.04 -17.03
CA ASP A 15 20.68 -13.05 -16.25
C ASP A 15 21.07 -12.46 -14.89
N TYR A 16 21.64 -11.25 -14.84
CA TYR A 16 21.99 -10.57 -13.59
C TYR A 16 20.83 -10.44 -12.62
N VAL A 17 19.62 -10.03 -13.11
CA VAL A 17 18.44 -9.88 -12.26
C VAL A 17 17.93 -11.24 -11.78
N ALA A 18 17.98 -12.27 -12.62
CA ALA A 18 17.58 -13.63 -12.25
C ALA A 18 18.51 -14.19 -11.16
N ASP A 19 19.83 -14.11 -11.37
CA ASP A 19 20.86 -14.55 -10.43
C ASP A 19 20.74 -13.79 -9.09
N TYR A 20 20.52 -12.48 -9.14
CA TYR A 20 20.29 -11.67 -7.93
C TYR A 20 19.11 -12.18 -7.10
N LEU A 21 17.99 -12.48 -7.75
CA LEU A 21 16.79 -12.95 -7.05
C LEU A 21 16.88 -14.40 -6.59
N GLU A 22 17.59 -15.25 -7.32
CA GLU A 22 17.82 -16.66 -6.95
C GLU A 22 18.78 -16.78 -5.77
N ASN A 23 19.81 -15.94 -5.70
CA ASN A 23 20.85 -15.98 -4.68
C ASN A 23 20.67 -14.89 -3.60
N ILE A 24 19.49 -14.28 -3.50
CA ILE A 24 19.25 -13.14 -2.58
C ILE A 24 19.43 -13.50 -1.10
N GLU A 25 19.29 -14.78 -0.74
CA GLU A 25 19.49 -15.28 0.62
C GLU A 25 20.95 -15.18 1.09
N GLU A 26 21.90 -15.12 0.17
CA GLU A 26 23.33 -14.99 0.45
C GLU A 26 23.74 -13.55 0.80
N ARG A 27 22.84 -12.59 0.55
CA ARG A 27 23.09 -11.18 0.84
C ARG A 27 22.53 -10.79 2.22
N PRO A 28 23.24 -9.95 3.00
CA PRO A 28 22.67 -9.37 4.23
C PRO A 28 21.34 -8.67 3.93
N VAL A 29 20.31 -8.88 4.77
CA VAL A 29 18.98 -8.31 4.50
C VAL A 29 18.96 -6.79 4.54
N SER A 30 19.81 -6.16 5.36
CA SER A 30 19.92 -4.72 5.51
C SER A 30 21.33 -4.21 5.25
N SER A 31 21.39 -2.99 4.75
CA SER A 31 22.65 -2.25 4.52
C SER A 31 23.36 -1.89 5.84
N ASP A 32 24.68 -1.65 5.77
CA ASP A 32 25.51 -1.17 6.89
C ASP A 32 26.14 0.19 6.62
N VAL A 33 25.74 0.86 5.56
CA VAL A 33 26.29 2.15 5.19
C VAL A 33 25.73 3.28 6.06
N GLU A 34 26.53 4.30 6.27
CA GLU A 34 26.12 5.50 6.99
C GLU A 34 25.55 6.56 6.03
N PRO A 35 24.67 7.47 6.51
CA PRO A 35 24.17 8.56 5.68
C PRO A 35 25.28 9.37 5.02
N GLY A 36 25.17 9.55 3.71
CA GLY A 36 26.16 10.30 2.92
C GLY A 36 27.27 9.43 2.29
N TYR A 37 27.27 8.12 2.48
CA TYR A 37 28.31 7.21 1.97
C TYR A 37 28.56 7.33 0.46
N LEU A 38 27.50 7.55 -0.34
CA LEU A 38 27.63 7.67 -1.80
C LEU A 38 28.49 8.86 -2.23
N ARG A 39 28.42 9.99 -1.53
CA ARG A 39 29.15 11.22 -1.90
C ARG A 39 30.66 11.04 -1.93
N SER A 40 31.19 10.09 -1.16
CA SER A 40 32.63 9.77 -1.16
C SER A 40 33.06 8.76 -2.21
N LEU A 41 32.09 8.06 -2.83
CA LEU A 41 32.32 6.94 -3.75
C LEU A 41 32.06 7.28 -5.22
N ILE A 42 31.30 8.33 -5.48
CA ILE A 42 30.97 8.79 -6.84
C ILE A 42 31.59 10.17 -7.11
N PRO A 43 31.88 10.53 -8.38
CA PRO A 43 32.35 11.86 -8.75
C PRO A 43 31.37 12.95 -8.30
N THR A 44 31.89 14.16 -8.04
CA THR A 44 31.09 15.32 -7.66
C THR A 44 30.34 15.93 -8.85
N GLU A 45 30.76 15.63 -10.06
CA GLU A 45 30.19 16.14 -11.30
C GLU A 45 29.93 14.97 -12.27
N ALA A 46 29.00 15.16 -13.20
CA ALA A 46 28.75 14.21 -14.27
C ALA A 46 29.99 14.07 -15.17
N PRO A 47 30.28 12.87 -15.70
CA PRO A 47 31.43 12.68 -16.59
C PRO A 47 31.25 13.49 -17.88
N LEU A 48 32.33 14.13 -18.33
CA LEU A 48 32.36 14.87 -19.60
C LEU A 48 32.32 13.92 -20.79
N GLU A 49 33.08 12.82 -20.70
CA GLU A 49 33.11 11.77 -21.72
C GLU A 49 32.33 10.54 -21.23
N PRO A 50 31.75 9.74 -22.16
CA PRO A 50 30.96 8.57 -21.77
C PRO A 50 31.81 7.46 -21.19
N ASP A 51 31.33 6.84 -20.12
CA ASP A 51 31.91 5.64 -19.52
C ASP A 51 31.55 4.38 -20.31
N ASN A 52 32.37 3.33 -20.17
CA ASN A 52 32.05 2.02 -20.70
C ASN A 52 30.92 1.37 -19.89
N TYR A 53 30.02 0.68 -20.55
CA TYR A 53 28.91 -0.02 -19.89
C TYR A 53 29.39 -1.03 -18.83
N ASP A 54 30.48 -1.74 -19.07
CA ASP A 54 31.05 -2.71 -18.13
C ASP A 54 31.54 -2.06 -16.83
N ASP A 55 32.02 -0.82 -16.91
CA ASP A 55 32.45 -0.07 -15.73
C ASP A 55 31.23 0.46 -14.94
N ILE A 56 30.18 0.88 -15.64
CA ILE A 56 28.90 1.26 -15.01
C ILE A 56 28.30 0.09 -14.21
N ILE A 57 28.31 -1.13 -14.79
CA ILE A 57 27.78 -2.33 -14.09
C ILE A 57 28.66 -2.74 -12.91
N LYS A 58 29.98 -2.63 -13.01
CA LYS A 58 30.89 -2.85 -11.86
C LYS A 58 30.59 -1.87 -10.72
N ASP A 59 30.29 -0.62 -11.05
CA ASP A 59 29.95 0.38 -10.05
C ASP A 59 28.57 0.11 -9.39
N VAL A 60 27.63 -0.51 -10.08
CA VAL A 60 26.40 -1.00 -9.44
C VAL A 60 26.73 -1.92 -8.26
N GLU A 61 27.55 -2.94 -8.45
CA GLU A 61 27.93 -3.87 -7.35
C GLU A 61 28.82 -3.20 -6.30
N ARG A 62 29.76 -2.36 -6.71
CA ARG A 62 30.72 -1.73 -5.80
C ARG A 62 30.14 -0.59 -5.00
N VAL A 63 29.25 0.21 -5.58
CA VAL A 63 28.81 1.51 -5.04
C VAL A 63 27.34 1.49 -4.64
N ILE A 64 26.47 0.93 -5.47
CA ILE A 64 25.01 1.00 -5.27
C ILE A 64 24.52 -0.14 -4.37
N MET A 65 24.89 -1.39 -4.68
CA MET A 65 24.39 -2.58 -3.98
C MET A 65 24.69 -2.60 -2.47
N PRO A 66 25.84 -2.09 -1.97
CA PRO A 66 26.07 -2.01 -0.52
C PRO A 66 25.07 -1.16 0.25
N GLY A 67 24.42 -0.18 -0.42
CA GLY A 67 23.39 0.68 0.18
C GLY A 67 21.96 0.15 0.00
N ILE A 68 21.76 -1.00 -0.59
CA ILE A 68 20.44 -1.58 -0.82
C ILE A 68 19.99 -2.40 0.39
N THR A 69 18.80 -2.10 0.92
CA THR A 69 18.07 -3.02 1.78
C THR A 69 17.26 -3.96 0.89
N HIS A 70 17.47 -5.27 1.03
CA HIS A 70 16.96 -6.27 0.10
C HIS A 70 15.53 -6.67 0.44
N TRP A 71 14.53 -5.90 -0.03
CA TRP A 71 13.09 -6.13 0.23
C TRP A 71 12.58 -7.48 -0.29
N ASN A 72 13.27 -8.08 -1.26
CA ASN A 72 12.93 -9.41 -1.78
C ASN A 72 13.60 -10.55 -1.00
N SER A 73 14.45 -10.24 -0.01
CA SER A 73 15.01 -11.26 0.87
C SER A 73 13.93 -11.97 1.65
N PRO A 74 13.94 -13.32 1.74
CA PRO A 74 12.99 -14.07 2.55
C PRO A 74 13.13 -13.80 4.06
N TYR A 75 14.16 -13.08 4.47
CA TYR A 75 14.41 -12.60 5.84
C TYR A 75 14.00 -11.15 6.06
N PHE A 76 13.39 -10.50 5.07
CA PHE A 76 12.82 -9.16 5.20
C PHE A 76 11.36 -9.25 5.68
N TYR A 77 11.12 -8.83 6.91
CA TYR A 77 9.81 -8.87 7.58
C TYR A 77 9.34 -7.48 8.03
N ALA A 78 9.89 -6.43 7.44
CA ALA A 78 9.61 -5.04 7.80
C ALA A 78 8.52 -4.42 6.92
N TYR A 79 7.88 -3.37 7.39
CA TYR A 79 6.85 -2.61 6.66
C TYR A 79 5.67 -3.47 6.18
N PHE A 80 5.41 -3.44 4.87
CA PHE A 80 4.54 -4.35 4.12
C PHE A 80 5.24 -4.73 2.82
N PRO A 81 4.83 -5.81 2.13
CA PRO A 81 5.46 -6.22 0.88
C PRO A 81 5.58 -5.08 -0.15
N ALA A 82 6.68 -5.04 -0.88
CA ALA A 82 6.79 -4.39 -2.18
C ALA A 82 6.99 -5.50 -3.21
N SER A 83 5.88 -6.00 -3.74
CA SER A 83 5.88 -7.17 -4.61
C SER A 83 6.59 -6.90 -5.92
N ASN A 84 7.28 -7.91 -6.42
CA ASN A 84 7.73 -8.00 -7.80
C ASN A 84 7.50 -9.41 -8.37
N SER A 85 7.58 -9.52 -9.69
CA SER A 85 7.53 -10.81 -10.37
C SER A 85 8.15 -10.70 -11.75
N TYR A 86 8.71 -11.80 -12.25
CA TYR A 86 9.27 -11.83 -13.60
C TYR A 86 8.27 -11.39 -14.69
N PRO A 87 6.99 -11.82 -14.69
CA PRO A 87 6.01 -11.29 -15.65
C PRO A 87 5.86 -9.76 -15.58
N ALA A 88 5.81 -9.18 -14.39
CA ALA A 88 5.69 -7.73 -14.24
C ALA A 88 6.94 -6.98 -14.71
N MET A 89 8.16 -7.54 -14.47
CA MET A 89 9.42 -6.98 -14.96
C MET A 89 9.49 -6.99 -16.49
N LEU A 90 9.06 -8.09 -17.14
CA LEU A 90 8.99 -8.16 -18.61
C LEU A 90 7.99 -7.15 -19.19
N ALA A 91 6.87 -6.91 -18.50
CA ALA A 91 5.91 -5.88 -18.88
C ALA A 91 6.51 -4.48 -18.75
N ASP A 92 7.25 -4.18 -17.68
CA ASP A 92 7.93 -2.89 -17.50
C ASP A 92 9.02 -2.67 -18.58
N MET A 93 9.77 -3.72 -18.94
CA MET A 93 10.74 -3.67 -20.05
C MET A 93 10.04 -3.35 -21.37
N LEU A 94 8.89 -3.98 -21.65
CA LEU A 94 8.10 -3.71 -22.84
C LEU A 94 7.55 -2.27 -22.83
N CYS A 95 7.01 -1.80 -21.69
CA CYS A 95 6.56 -0.41 -21.54
C CYS A 95 7.67 0.61 -21.84
N GLY A 96 8.88 0.34 -21.35
CA GLY A 96 10.05 1.17 -21.64
C GLY A 96 10.39 1.21 -23.14
N GLY A 97 10.28 0.06 -23.82
CA GLY A 97 10.54 -0.05 -25.25
C GLY A 97 9.45 0.61 -26.12
N LEU A 98 8.18 0.51 -25.73
CA LEU A 98 7.07 1.16 -26.43
C LEU A 98 7.11 2.68 -26.29
N GLY A 99 7.55 3.19 -25.14
CA GLY A 99 7.70 4.63 -24.87
C GLY A 99 6.40 5.44 -25.00
N CYS A 100 5.23 4.78 -24.93
CA CYS A 100 3.95 5.45 -25.09
C CYS A 100 3.45 6.06 -23.77
N ILE A 101 2.74 7.19 -23.90
CA ILE A 101 2.12 7.91 -22.79
C ILE A 101 0.62 7.98 -23.06
N GLY A 102 -0.20 7.41 -22.16
CA GLY A 102 -1.64 7.31 -22.31
C GLY A 102 -2.40 8.46 -21.63
N PHE A 103 -1.94 9.70 -21.74
CA PHE A 103 -2.62 10.84 -21.13
C PHE A 103 -3.95 11.20 -21.80
N THR A 104 -4.23 10.66 -22.98
CA THR A 104 -5.55 10.68 -23.64
C THR A 104 -5.73 9.38 -24.42
N TRP A 105 -6.98 9.04 -24.75
CA TRP A 105 -7.28 7.91 -25.63
C TRP A 105 -6.57 8.05 -26.99
N ALA A 106 -6.58 9.23 -27.56
CA ALA A 106 -5.93 9.49 -28.84
C ALA A 106 -4.40 9.32 -28.80
N ALA A 107 -3.76 9.62 -27.65
CA ALA A 107 -2.32 9.46 -27.49
C ALA A 107 -1.92 7.96 -27.43
N SER A 108 -2.74 7.11 -26.84
CA SER A 108 -2.55 5.66 -26.83
C SER A 108 -3.87 4.94 -26.46
N PRO A 109 -4.69 4.55 -27.46
CA PRO A 109 -5.96 3.83 -27.20
C PRO A 109 -5.78 2.58 -26.34
N ALA A 110 -4.73 1.79 -26.62
CA ALA A 110 -4.45 0.56 -25.89
C ALA A 110 -4.16 0.80 -24.40
N CYS A 111 -3.52 1.94 -24.04
CA CYS A 111 -3.24 2.26 -22.64
C CYS A 111 -4.53 2.47 -21.84
N THR A 112 -5.43 3.29 -22.35
CA THR A 112 -6.67 3.66 -21.67
C THR A 112 -7.67 2.52 -21.63
N GLU A 113 -7.83 1.79 -22.74
CA GLU A 113 -8.76 0.67 -22.80
C GLU A 113 -8.29 -0.52 -21.96
N LEU A 114 -7.01 -0.89 -22.04
CA LEU A 114 -6.47 -1.99 -21.22
C LEU A 114 -6.59 -1.69 -19.73
N GLU A 115 -6.43 -0.44 -19.31
CA GLU A 115 -6.59 -0.05 -17.91
C GLU A 115 -8.01 -0.30 -17.43
N THR A 116 -9.01 0.19 -18.16
CA THR A 116 -10.41 -0.03 -17.85
C THR A 116 -10.73 -1.53 -17.75
N VAL A 117 -10.26 -2.34 -18.72
CA VAL A 117 -10.48 -3.78 -18.72
C VAL A 117 -9.81 -4.47 -17.54
N MET A 118 -8.58 -4.10 -17.22
CA MET A 118 -7.85 -4.70 -16.10
C MET A 118 -8.47 -4.36 -14.75
N LEU A 119 -8.96 -3.14 -14.57
CA LEU A 119 -9.64 -2.74 -13.35
C LEU A 119 -11.01 -3.39 -13.22
N ASP A 120 -11.73 -3.60 -14.32
CA ASP A 120 -12.97 -4.37 -14.30
C ASP A 120 -12.71 -5.85 -13.97
N TRP A 121 -11.65 -6.45 -14.52
CA TRP A 121 -11.27 -7.82 -14.16
C TRP A 121 -10.95 -7.92 -12.67
N LEU A 122 -10.12 -7.01 -12.17
CA LEU A 122 -9.72 -7.00 -10.77
C LEU A 122 -10.91 -6.74 -9.84
N GLY A 123 -11.79 -5.78 -10.17
CA GLY A 123 -13.01 -5.52 -9.42
C GLY A 123 -13.93 -6.76 -9.35
N LYS A 124 -14.06 -7.50 -10.45
CA LYS A 124 -14.79 -8.78 -10.48
C LYS A 124 -14.10 -9.88 -9.66
N MET A 125 -12.76 -9.94 -9.67
CA MET A 125 -11.99 -10.87 -8.81
C MET A 125 -12.24 -10.61 -7.32
N LEU A 126 -12.36 -9.34 -6.93
CA LEU A 126 -12.67 -8.91 -5.56
C LEU A 126 -14.16 -9.07 -5.21
N LYS A 127 -15.03 -9.27 -6.20
CA LYS A 127 -16.49 -9.22 -6.05
C LYS A 127 -16.99 -7.84 -5.59
N LEU A 128 -16.37 -6.77 -6.10
CA LEU A 128 -16.90 -5.42 -5.89
C LEU A 128 -18.32 -5.31 -6.45
N PRO A 129 -19.20 -4.49 -5.82
CA PRO A 129 -20.53 -4.18 -6.34
C PRO A 129 -20.47 -3.62 -7.77
N ASP A 130 -21.52 -3.89 -8.56
CA ASP A 130 -21.59 -3.50 -9.97
C ASP A 130 -21.40 -2.00 -10.21
N HIS A 131 -21.76 -1.17 -9.23
CA HIS A 131 -21.60 0.28 -9.35
C HIS A 131 -20.12 0.74 -9.33
N PHE A 132 -19.15 -0.14 -9.00
CA PHE A 132 -17.72 0.13 -9.14
C PHE A 132 -17.15 -0.37 -10.48
N ILE A 133 -17.91 -1.15 -11.24
CA ILE A 133 -17.47 -1.72 -12.51
C ILE A 133 -17.82 -0.75 -13.64
N ALA A 134 -16.83 -0.42 -14.48
CA ALA A 134 -17.04 0.48 -15.61
C ALA A 134 -17.94 -0.16 -16.67
N GLY A 135 -17.66 -1.40 -17.06
CA GLY A 135 -18.39 -2.10 -18.10
C GLY A 135 -18.57 -1.23 -19.36
N THR A 136 -19.66 -1.43 -20.08
CA THR A 136 -19.98 -0.64 -21.29
C THR A 136 -20.70 0.68 -20.97
N HIS A 137 -21.49 0.71 -19.89
CA HIS A 137 -22.37 1.85 -19.56
C HIS A 137 -22.41 2.15 -18.05
N GLY A 138 -21.47 1.63 -17.26
CA GLY A 138 -21.41 1.88 -15.83
C GLY A 138 -21.03 3.34 -15.52
N ARG A 139 -21.57 3.87 -14.41
CA ARG A 139 -21.25 5.21 -13.93
C ARG A 139 -19.99 5.23 -13.05
N GLY A 140 -19.63 4.10 -12.47
CA GLY A 140 -18.41 3.92 -11.71
C GLY A 140 -17.25 3.47 -12.60
N GLY A 141 -16.16 3.13 -11.96
CA GLY A 141 -14.97 2.59 -12.61
C GLY A 141 -13.74 2.76 -11.77
N GLY A 142 -12.67 2.13 -12.22
CA GLY A 142 -11.37 2.21 -11.58
C GLY A 142 -10.38 3.07 -12.34
N VAL A 143 -9.33 3.48 -11.63
CA VAL A 143 -8.16 4.20 -12.14
C VAL A 143 -6.90 3.71 -11.42
N ILE A 144 -5.77 3.62 -12.12
CA ILE A 144 -4.48 3.26 -11.51
C ILE A 144 -3.76 4.54 -11.08
N GLN A 145 -3.59 4.69 -9.77
CA GLN A 145 -2.79 5.76 -9.14
C GLN A 145 -1.37 5.27 -8.86
N GLY A 146 -0.44 6.18 -8.57
CA GLY A 146 0.92 5.83 -8.16
C GLY A 146 0.96 5.18 -6.78
N THR A 147 0.18 5.71 -5.84
CA THR A 147 0.14 5.25 -4.43
C THR A 147 -1.25 5.36 -3.83
N ALA A 148 -1.52 4.61 -2.76
CA ALA A 148 -2.73 4.80 -1.94
C ALA A 148 -2.80 6.21 -1.33
N SER A 149 -1.65 6.85 -1.06
CA SER A 149 -1.61 8.24 -0.58
C SER A 149 -2.19 9.22 -1.60
N GLU A 150 -1.92 9.01 -2.88
CA GLU A 150 -2.50 9.78 -3.98
C GLU A 150 -4.01 9.51 -4.10
N ALA A 151 -4.41 8.23 -4.05
CA ALA A 151 -5.82 7.84 -4.09
C ALA A 151 -6.63 8.46 -2.94
N THR A 152 -6.09 8.45 -1.72
CA THR A 152 -6.71 9.08 -0.54
C THR A 152 -6.88 10.58 -0.72
N LEU A 153 -5.85 11.29 -1.21
CA LEU A 153 -5.91 12.71 -1.50
C LEU A 153 -6.97 13.03 -2.58
N MET A 154 -6.98 12.25 -3.66
CA MET A 154 -7.97 12.41 -4.74
C MET A 154 -9.39 12.22 -4.22
N ALA A 155 -9.64 11.20 -3.39
CA ALA A 155 -10.94 10.96 -2.77
C ALA A 155 -11.36 12.10 -1.84
N LEU A 156 -10.46 12.62 -1.01
CA LEU A 156 -10.72 13.74 -0.10
C LEU A 156 -11.11 15.01 -0.87
N LEU A 157 -10.34 15.34 -1.91
CA LEU A 157 -10.58 16.55 -2.72
C LEU A 157 -11.88 16.43 -3.54
N ALA A 158 -12.17 15.24 -4.07
CA ALA A 158 -13.45 14.99 -4.77
C ALA A 158 -14.64 15.11 -3.83
N ALA A 159 -14.54 14.54 -2.63
CA ALA A 159 -15.57 14.66 -1.58
C ALA A 159 -15.81 16.12 -1.19
N ARG A 160 -14.72 16.91 -1.03
CA ARG A 160 -14.80 18.34 -0.76
C ARG A 160 -15.55 19.07 -1.89
N CYS A 161 -15.17 18.84 -3.12
CA CYS A 161 -15.78 19.47 -4.30
C CYS A 161 -17.26 19.14 -4.42
N LYS A 162 -17.61 17.86 -4.23
CA LYS A 162 -19.01 17.38 -4.22
C LYS A 162 -19.84 18.05 -3.12
N THR A 163 -19.28 18.18 -1.93
CA THR A 163 -19.96 18.81 -0.79
C THR A 163 -20.15 20.30 -1.02
N LEU A 164 -19.15 21.02 -1.51
CA LEU A 164 -19.27 22.42 -1.88
C LEU A 164 -20.40 22.66 -2.89
N ARG A 165 -20.44 21.87 -3.97
CA ARG A 165 -21.50 21.95 -4.97
C ARG A 165 -22.88 21.70 -4.39
N ARG A 166 -23.02 20.67 -3.56
CA ARG A 166 -24.29 20.32 -2.90
C ARG A 166 -24.79 21.45 -2.03
N ILE A 167 -23.96 22.04 -1.18
CA ILE A 167 -24.35 23.10 -0.24
C ILE A 167 -24.69 24.37 -0.99
N ARG A 168 -23.89 24.78 -1.98
CA ARG A 168 -24.18 25.98 -2.80
C ARG A 168 -25.46 25.84 -3.62
N ALA A 169 -25.76 24.64 -4.11
CA ALA A 169 -27.03 24.39 -4.80
C ALA A 169 -28.24 24.53 -3.86
N ALA A 170 -28.09 24.23 -2.56
CA ALA A 170 -29.13 24.39 -1.56
C ALA A 170 -29.20 25.81 -0.98
N ASN A 171 -28.06 26.53 -0.94
CA ASN A 171 -27.99 27.92 -0.44
C ASN A 171 -26.91 28.68 -1.23
N SER A 172 -27.35 29.45 -2.20
CA SER A 172 -26.49 30.23 -3.11
C SER A 172 -25.85 31.47 -2.46
N GLU A 173 -26.29 31.88 -1.27
CA GLU A 173 -25.78 33.06 -0.55
C GLU A 173 -24.46 32.75 0.17
N LEU A 174 -24.22 31.47 0.51
CA LEU A 174 -22.99 31.06 1.16
C LEU A 174 -21.81 31.09 0.17
N SER A 175 -20.75 31.79 0.55
CA SER A 175 -19.48 31.75 -0.18
C SER A 175 -18.76 30.40 -0.02
N GLU A 176 -17.93 30.02 -0.98
CA GLU A 176 -17.10 28.83 -0.84
C GLU A 176 -16.17 28.90 0.38
N GLY A 177 -15.63 30.07 0.72
CA GLY A 177 -14.78 30.28 1.88
C GLY A 177 -15.48 29.95 3.19
N GLU A 178 -16.72 30.41 3.36
CA GLU A 178 -17.54 30.12 4.53
C GLU A 178 -17.86 28.64 4.67
N ILE A 179 -18.13 27.95 3.56
CA ILE A 179 -18.37 26.52 3.58
C ILE A 179 -17.08 25.77 3.92
N ARG A 180 -15.96 26.12 3.26
CA ARG A 180 -14.64 25.48 3.46
C ARG A 180 -14.17 25.56 4.91
N SER A 181 -14.34 26.71 5.56
CA SER A 181 -13.93 26.92 6.95
C SER A 181 -14.68 26.03 7.97
N LYS A 182 -15.80 25.45 7.57
CA LYS A 182 -16.63 24.56 8.40
C LYS A 182 -16.47 23.08 8.05
N LEU A 183 -15.76 22.74 6.96
CA LEU A 183 -15.61 21.35 6.54
C LEU A 183 -14.74 20.58 7.53
N VAL A 184 -15.19 19.38 7.91
CA VAL A 184 -14.43 18.47 8.76
C VAL A 184 -14.44 17.05 8.18
N ALA A 185 -13.27 16.45 8.15
CA ALA A 185 -13.03 15.08 7.72
C ALA A 185 -12.66 14.20 8.93
N TYR A 186 -12.85 12.90 8.78
CA TYR A 186 -12.59 11.92 9.84
C TYR A 186 -11.76 10.74 9.32
N THR A 187 -10.97 10.16 10.22
CA THR A 187 -10.26 8.90 9.98
C THR A 187 -9.98 8.19 11.30
N SER A 188 -9.61 6.91 11.24
CA SER A 188 -9.14 6.17 12.41
C SER A 188 -7.85 6.78 12.97
N GLU A 189 -7.68 6.78 14.30
CA GLU A 189 -6.39 7.07 14.94
C GLU A 189 -5.29 6.07 14.54
N GLN A 190 -5.67 4.90 13.98
CA GLN A 190 -4.78 3.88 13.46
C GLN A 190 -4.55 3.99 11.95
N ALA A 191 -5.13 4.99 11.29
CA ALA A 191 -4.95 5.20 9.86
C ALA A 191 -3.50 5.49 9.51
N HIS A 192 -3.13 5.19 8.26
CA HIS A 192 -1.80 5.54 7.75
C HIS A 192 -1.62 7.06 7.71
N SER A 193 -0.42 7.54 8.03
CA SER A 193 -0.06 8.98 8.06
C SER A 193 -0.35 9.74 6.75
N SER A 194 -0.53 9.03 5.64
CA SER A 194 -0.93 9.64 4.36
C SER A 194 -2.31 10.28 4.41
N VAL A 195 -3.21 9.80 5.29
CA VAL A 195 -4.56 10.37 5.43
C VAL A 195 -4.48 11.74 6.09
N GLU A 196 -3.69 11.86 7.17
CA GLU A 196 -3.40 13.16 7.79
C GLU A 196 -2.68 14.10 6.81
N ARG A 197 -1.68 13.58 6.07
CA ARG A 197 -1.00 14.37 5.03
C ARG A 197 -1.95 14.85 3.94
N ALA A 198 -2.92 14.03 3.52
CA ALA A 198 -3.94 14.43 2.56
C ALA A 198 -4.78 15.60 3.09
N SER A 199 -5.11 15.62 4.38
CA SER A 199 -5.84 16.74 4.99
C SER A 199 -5.01 18.03 5.02
N LEU A 200 -3.71 17.93 5.33
CA LEU A 200 -2.80 19.08 5.29
C LEU A 200 -2.69 19.67 3.87
N ILE A 201 -2.52 18.82 2.85
CA ILE A 201 -2.46 19.26 1.45
C ILE A 201 -3.81 19.84 1.00
N GLY A 202 -4.89 19.22 1.43
CA GLY A 202 -6.25 19.63 1.10
C GLY A 202 -6.76 20.84 1.88
N ASP A 203 -5.99 21.37 2.82
CA ASP A 203 -6.42 22.44 3.74
C ASP A 203 -7.77 22.12 4.40
N VAL A 204 -7.85 20.96 5.05
CA VAL A 204 -9.06 20.41 5.68
C VAL A 204 -8.78 20.01 7.12
N THR A 205 -9.66 20.38 8.03
CA THR A 205 -9.61 19.88 9.42
C THR A 205 -9.89 18.38 9.44
N MET A 206 -8.94 17.59 9.99
CA MET A 206 -9.06 16.14 10.16
C MET A 206 -9.22 15.79 11.64
N ARG A 207 -10.23 14.96 11.95
CA ARG A 207 -10.47 14.43 13.30
C ARG A 207 -10.19 12.95 13.37
N MET A 208 -9.39 12.54 14.36
CA MET A 208 -9.07 11.14 14.62
C MET A 208 -10.20 10.50 15.41
N VAL A 209 -10.80 9.45 14.88
CA VAL A 209 -11.83 8.66 15.56
C VAL A 209 -11.16 7.60 16.42
N PRO A 210 -11.44 7.57 17.73
CA PRO A 210 -10.92 6.53 18.63
C PRO A 210 -11.33 5.13 18.19
N THR A 211 -10.46 4.17 18.45
CA THR A 211 -10.68 2.76 18.16
C THR A 211 -11.10 1.96 19.40
N ASP A 212 -11.68 0.79 19.19
CA ASP A 212 -11.98 -0.17 20.24
C ASP A 212 -10.72 -0.98 20.64
N SER A 213 -10.89 -1.96 21.53
CA SER A 213 -9.81 -2.84 21.99
C SER A 213 -9.19 -3.71 20.90
N THR A 214 -9.81 -3.79 19.73
CA THR A 214 -9.31 -4.50 18.54
C THR A 214 -8.66 -3.54 17.52
N TYR A 215 -8.48 -2.29 17.89
CA TYR A 215 -7.95 -1.21 17.06
C TYR A 215 -8.82 -0.86 15.83
N ALA A 216 -10.11 -1.14 15.91
CA ALA A 216 -11.09 -0.88 14.87
C ALA A 216 -12.03 0.29 15.22
N VAL A 217 -12.38 1.11 14.25
CA VAL A 217 -13.42 2.14 14.42
C VAL A 217 -14.79 1.50 14.43
N ARG A 218 -15.61 1.89 15.43
CA ARG A 218 -17.01 1.45 15.57
C ARG A 218 -17.96 2.55 15.15
N GLY A 219 -19.12 2.15 14.63
CA GLY A 219 -20.15 3.09 14.18
C GLY A 219 -20.63 4.06 15.27
N SER A 220 -20.71 3.59 16.52
CA SER A 220 -21.13 4.43 17.66
C SER A 220 -20.18 5.62 17.90
N MET A 221 -18.86 5.42 17.76
CA MET A 221 -17.87 6.49 17.95
C MET A 221 -17.95 7.52 16.84
N LEU A 222 -17.98 7.08 15.57
CA LEU A 222 -18.15 7.99 14.43
C LEU A 222 -19.44 8.80 14.55
N LYS A 223 -20.56 8.14 14.83
CA LYS A 223 -21.86 8.80 14.99
C LYS A 223 -21.83 9.91 16.04
N LYS A 224 -21.24 9.61 17.22
CA LYS A 224 -21.10 10.59 18.30
C LYS A 224 -20.34 11.83 17.84
N MET A 225 -19.17 11.64 17.20
CA MET A 225 -18.35 12.75 16.72
C MET A 225 -19.06 13.58 15.64
N LEU A 226 -19.79 12.93 14.71
CA LEU A 226 -20.57 13.63 13.69
C LEU A 226 -21.67 14.49 14.31
N GLU A 227 -22.36 13.98 15.35
CA GLU A 227 -23.42 14.71 16.07
C GLU A 227 -22.86 15.92 16.81
N GLU A 228 -21.73 15.77 17.52
CA GLU A 228 -21.03 16.84 18.23
C GLU A 228 -20.57 17.95 17.26
N ASP A 229 -19.96 17.60 16.14
CA ASP A 229 -19.45 18.57 15.18
C ASP A 229 -20.58 19.32 14.46
N LYS A 230 -21.67 18.63 14.11
CA LYS A 230 -22.86 19.26 13.54
C LYS A 230 -23.52 20.23 14.53
N ALA A 231 -23.57 19.88 15.82
CA ALA A 231 -24.07 20.78 16.87
C ALA A 231 -23.16 22.01 17.01
N ALA A 232 -21.86 21.90 16.74
CA ALA A 232 -20.93 23.02 16.71
C ALA A 232 -20.96 23.84 15.40
N GLY A 233 -21.89 23.51 14.45
CA GLY A 233 -22.03 24.19 13.17
C GLY A 233 -20.98 23.79 12.12
N LEU A 234 -20.25 22.70 12.33
CA LEU A 234 -19.33 22.13 11.37
C LEU A 234 -20.07 21.25 10.34
N ILE A 235 -19.40 20.96 9.25
CA ILE A 235 -19.93 20.21 8.11
C ILE A 235 -19.08 18.95 7.90
N PRO A 236 -19.49 17.81 8.48
CA PRO A 236 -18.89 16.51 8.14
C PRO A 236 -19.03 16.21 6.65
N PHE A 237 -17.94 15.81 5.98
CA PHE A 237 -18.01 15.55 4.54
C PHE A 237 -17.24 14.32 4.06
N TYR A 238 -16.28 13.83 4.82
CA TYR A 238 -15.38 12.74 4.42
C TYR A 238 -15.01 11.86 5.61
N PHE A 239 -14.99 10.56 5.42
CA PHE A 239 -14.46 9.57 6.35
C PHE A 239 -13.58 8.57 5.59
N CYS A 240 -12.34 8.38 6.06
CA CYS A 240 -11.46 7.36 5.56
C CYS A 240 -11.46 6.16 6.52
N ALA A 241 -12.07 5.06 6.10
CA ALA A 241 -12.01 3.78 6.80
C ALA A 241 -10.78 2.99 6.32
N THR A 242 -10.13 2.24 7.21
CA THR A 242 -8.98 1.40 6.87
C THR A 242 -9.33 -0.07 7.05
N LEU A 243 -9.06 -0.88 6.03
CA LEU A 243 -9.13 -2.34 6.08
C LEU A 243 -7.69 -2.89 6.01
N GLY A 244 -7.17 -3.35 7.14
CA GLY A 244 -5.79 -3.76 7.30
C GLY A 244 -4.84 -2.60 7.62
N THR A 245 -4.99 -2.02 8.82
CA THR A 245 -4.19 -0.88 9.29
C THR A 245 -2.69 -1.19 9.28
N THR A 246 -1.87 -0.17 9.08
CA THR A 246 -0.41 -0.34 9.00
C THR A 246 0.18 -0.89 10.29
N ALA A 247 -0.31 -0.46 11.45
CA ALA A 247 0.25 -0.86 12.73
C ALA A 247 -0.08 -2.31 13.11
N SER A 248 -1.35 -2.72 13.02
CA SER A 248 -1.86 -3.98 13.57
C SER A 248 -2.60 -4.87 12.57
N CYS A 249 -2.82 -4.41 11.33
CA CYS A 249 -3.71 -5.06 10.36
C CYS A 249 -5.17 -5.16 10.85
N ALA A 250 -5.62 -4.21 11.67
CA ALA A 250 -7.00 -4.12 12.11
C ALA A 250 -7.94 -3.67 10.97
N PHE A 251 -9.23 -3.98 11.12
CA PHE A 251 -10.26 -3.72 10.13
C PHE A 251 -11.37 -2.86 10.74
N ASP A 252 -11.56 -1.65 10.24
CA ASP A 252 -12.68 -0.80 10.62
C ASP A 252 -14.01 -1.47 10.25
N ASN A 253 -15.04 -1.32 11.09
CA ASN A 253 -16.32 -1.97 10.88
C ASN A 253 -17.18 -1.22 9.87
N ILE A 254 -16.93 -1.43 8.57
CA ILE A 254 -17.62 -0.70 7.49
C ILE A 254 -19.11 -1.05 7.38
N THR A 255 -19.58 -2.16 7.93
CA THR A 255 -21.02 -2.47 7.99
C THR A 255 -21.77 -1.57 8.97
N GLU A 256 -21.12 -1.11 10.04
CA GLU A 256 -21.66 -0.11 10.96
C GLU A 256 -21.47 1.32 10.43
N LEU A 257 -20.29 1.60 9.85
CA LEU A 257 -19.88 2.94 9.42
C LEU A 257 -20.60 3.40 8.15
N GLY A 258 -20.78 2.50 7.19
CA GLY A 258 -21.36 2.81 5.88
C GLY A 258 -22.74 3.42 5.92
N PRO A 259 -23.74 2.82 6.60
CA PRO A 259 -25.08 3.40 6.74
C PRO A 259 -25.07 4.80 7.39
N ILE A 260 -24.16 5.01 8.37
CA ILE A 260 -24.00 6.32 9.04
C ILE A 260 -23.48 7.35 8.03
N CYS A 261 -22.40 7.04 7.32
CA CYS A 261 -21.83 7.94 6.31
C CYS A 261 -22.86 8.31 5.22
N ASN A 262 -23.57 7.31 4.69
CA ASN A 262 -24.59 7.57 3.66
C ASN A 262 -25.75 8.45 4.16
N LYS A 263 -26.24 8.19 5.37
CA LYS A 263 -27.31 9.01 5.98
C LYS A 263 -26.88 10.45 6.18
N GLU A 264 -25.64 10.67 6.59
CA GLU A 264 -25.09 11.99 6.90
C GLU A 264 -24.44 12.68 5.68
N HIS A 265 -24.53 12.08 4.49
CA HIS A 265 -23.91 12.56 3.26
C HIS A 265 -22.39 12.76 3.38
N VAL A 266 -21.73 11.92 4.16
CA VAL A 266 -20.30 11.85 4.32
C VAL A 266 -19.73 10.87 3.29
N TRP A 267 -18.78 11.31 2.48
CA TRP A 267 -18.07 10.44 1.53
C TRP A 267 -17.27 9.39 2.31
N MET A 268 -17.55 8.11 2.11
CA MET A 268 -16.75 7.04 2.69
C MET A 268 -15.72 6.53 1.68
N HIS A 269 -14.45 6.79 1.96
CA HIS A 269 -13.31 6.20 1.26
C HIS A 269 -12.79 5.01 2.06
N ILE A 270 -12.52 3.90 1.38
CA ILE A 270 -11.93 2.71 2.02
C ILE A 270 -10.50 2.56 1.54
N ASP A 271 -9.56 2.75 2.47
CA ASP A 271 -8.13 2.42 2.27
C ASP A 271 -7.87 0.97 2.70
N ALA A 272 -7.71 0.11 1.71
CA ALA A 272 -7.30 -1.28 1.89
C ALA A 272 -5.92 -1.54 1.26
N ALA A 273 -5.01 -0.56 1.34
CA ALA A 273 -3.74 -0.54 0.60
C ALA A 273 -2.96 -1.87 0.67
N TYR A 274 -2.96 -2.53 1.80
CA TYR A 274 -2.34 -3.84 1.99
C TYR A 274 -3.36 -4.99 1.83
N ALA A 275 -4.37 -5.01 2.69
CA ALA A 275 -5.27 -6.16 2.81
C ALA A 275 -6.19 -6.35 1.60
N GLY A 276 -6.40 -5.31 0.77
CA GLY A 276 -7.26 -5.38 -0.41
C GLY A 276 -6.90 -6.50 -1.37
N SER A 277 -5.60 -6.85 -1.47
CA SER A 277 -5.15 -7.98 -2.29
C SER A 277 -5.73 -9.33 -1.82
N ALA A 278 -5.99 -9.50 -0.53
CA ALA A 278 -6.51 -10.75 0.02
C ALA A 278 -7.96 -11.03 -0.37
N PHE A 279 -8.74 -10.01 -0.72
CA PHE A 279 -10.15 -10.18 -1.07
C PHE A 279 -10.38 -10.90 -2.42
N ILE A 280 -9.34 -11.20 -3.19
CA ILE A 280 -9.44 -12.15 -4.29
C ILE A 280 -9.74 -13.57 -3.78
N CYS A 281 -9.39 -13.88 -2.52
CA CYS A 281 -9.67 -15.14 -1.85
C CYS A 281 -11.07 -15.09 -1.21
N PRO A 282 -11.97 -16.04 -1.52
CA PRO A 282 -13.35 -16.04 -1.01
C PRO A 282 -13.45 -15.97 0.51
N GLU A 283 -12.55 -16.63 1.22
CA GLU A 283 -12.53 -16.71 2.68
C GLU A 283 -12.26 -15.39 3.40
N PHE A 284 -11.62 -14.43 2.73
CA PHE A 284 -11.34 -13.10 3.29
C PHE A 284 -12.36 -12.03 2.89
N ARG A 285 -13.24 -12.33 1.92
CA ARG A 285 -14.29 -11.37 1.46
C ARG A 285 -15.25 -10.92 2.55
N PRO A 286 -15.61 -11.71 3.57
CA PRO A 286 -16.45 -11.22 4.66
C PRO A 286 -15.91 -9.94 5.34
N LEU A 287 -14.60 -9.72 5.33
CA LEU A 287 -13.97 -8.50 5.84
C LEU A 287 -14.25 -7.25 4.97
N LEU A 288 -14.76 -7.46 3.76
CA LEU A 288 -15.16 -6.40 2.82
C LEU A 288 -16.69 -6.11 2.87
N ASN A 289 -17.45 -6.82 3.71
CA ASN A 289 -18.90 -6.58 3.86
C ASN A 289 -19.17 -5.14 4.28
N GLY A 290 -20.05 -4.45 3.57
CA GLY A 290 -20.31 -3.01 3.75
C GLY A 290 -19.66 -2.13 2.66
N ILE A 291 -18.90 -2.73 1.73
CA ILE A 291 -18.27 -2.03 0.60
C ILE A 291 -19.30 -1.31 -0.29
N GLU A 292 -20.53 -1.81 -0.36
CA GLU A 292 -21.62 -1.22 -1.14
C GLU A 292 -21.99 0.20 -0.71
N PHE A 293 -21.67 0.56 0.52
CA PHE A 293 -21.89 1.91 1.06
C PHE A 293 -20.80 2.91 0.67
N ALA A 294 -19.61 2.42 0.25
CA ALA A 294 -18.48 3.29 -0.04
C ALA A 294 -18.68 4.12 -1.31
N ASP A 295 -18.16 5.34 -1.31
CA ASP A 295 -18.07 6.19 -2.50
C ASP A 295 -16.78 5.87 -3.30
N SER A 296 -15.71 5.44 -2.62
CA SER A 296 -14.46 5.02 -3.23
C SER A 296 -13.74 3.93 -2.41
N PHE A 297 -12.98 3.11 -3.12
CA PHE A 297 -12.22 1.99 -2.57
C PHE A 297 -10.84 1.95 -3.23
N ASN A 298 -9.80 1.71 -2.46
CA ASN A 298 -8.43 1.63 -2.95
C ASN A 298 -7.67 0.47 -2.34
N PHE A 299 -6.79 -0.17 -3.14
CA PHE A 299 -5.70 -0.99 -2.62
C PHE A 299 -4.49 -0.98 -3.57
N ASN A 300 -3.35 -1.51 -3.10
CA ASN A 300 -2.10 -1.50 -3.84
C ASN A 300 -1.72 -2.91 -4.35
N PRO A 301 -1.97 -3.26 -5.62
CA PRO A 301 -1.43 -4.48 -6.23
C PRO A 301 0.09 -4.59 -6.10
N HIS A 302 0.80 -3.45 -6.09
CA HIS A 302 2.25 -3.43 -5.90
C HIS A 302 2.71 -3.80 -4.48
N LYS A 303 1.80 -3.89 -3.48
CA LYS A 303 2.15 -4.41 -2.15
C LYS A 303 2.08 -5.93 -2.13
N TRP A 304 0.91 -6.51 -2.45
CA TRP A 304 0.68 -7.93 -2.17
C TRP A 304 -0.01 -8.70 -3.30
N LEU A 305 0.13 -8.25 -4.55
CA LEU A 305 -0.46 -8.95 -5.71
C LEU A 305 0.53 -9.20 -6.86
N LEU A 306 1.82 -9.31 -6.57
CA LEU A 306 2.91 -9.62 -7.51
C LEU A 306 3.05 -8.65 -8.70
N VAL A 307 2.51 -7.45 -8.57
CA VAL A 307 2.65 -6.35 -9.54
C VAL A 307 3.77 -5.43 -9.08
N ASN A 308 4.71 -5.11 -9.97
CA ASN A 308 5.81 -4.20 -9.63
C ASN A 308 5.32 -2.80 -9.26
N PHE A 309 6.04 -2.16 -8.34
CA PHE A 309 5.85 -0.76 -8.00
C PHE A 309 6.06 0.12 -9.27
N ASP A 310 5.21 1.13 -9.62
CA ASP A 310 4.06 1.58 -8.84
C ASP A 310 2.74 1.10 -9.50
N CYS A 311 1.79 0.68 -8.71
CA CYS A 311 0.44 0.31 -9.12
C CYS A 311 -0.49 0.32 -7.90
N SER A 312 -1.28 1.37 -7.76
CA SER A 312 -2.33 1.51 -6.75
C SER A 312 -3.66 1.63 -7.48
N THR A 313 -4.62 0.78 -7.17
CA THR A 313 -5.90 0.76 -7.87
C THR A 313 -6.97 1.43 -7.02
N MET A 314 -7.71 2.36 -7.60
CA MET A 314 -8.80 3.08 -6.96
C MET A 314 -10.08 2.96 -7.78
N TRP A 315 -11.17 2.57 -7.15
CA TRP A 315 -12.51 2.58 -7.74
C TRP A 315 -13.36 3.65 -7.11
N VAL A 316 -14.25 4.21 -7.93
CA VAL A 316 -15.24 5.21 -7.51
C VAL A 316 -16.64 4.79 -7.97
N LYS A 317 -17.61 5.07 -7.12
CA LYS A 317 -19.03 4.79 -7.40
C LYS A 317 -19.59 5.63 -8.55
N LYS A 318 -19.04 6.83 -8.74
CA LYS A 318 -19.41 7.79 -9.79
C LYS A 318 -18.19 8.50 -10.32
N ARG A 319 -17.79 8.21 -11.55
CA ARG A 319 -16.65 8.87 -12.22
C ARG A 319 -16.80 10.38 -12.31
N GLU A 320 -18.02 10.85 -12.48
CA GLU A 320 -18.31 12.29 -12.58
C GLU A 320 -17.89 13.07 -11.32
N ASP A 321 -17.87 12.42 -10.15
CA ASP A 321 -17.44 13.08 -8.91
C ASP A 321 -15.92 13.40 -8.94
N ILE A 322 -15.11 12.51 -9.54
CA ILE A 322 -13.66 12.72 -9.75
C ILE A 322 -13.42 13.68 -10.91
N ILE A 323 -14.00 13.42 -12.07
CA ILE A 323 -13.87 14.27 -13.27
C ILE A 323 -14.24 15.70 -12.92
N GLY A 324 -15.40 15.89 -12.29
CA GLY A 324 -15.86 17.22 -11.93
C GLY A 324 -14.99 17.94 -10.90
N ALA A 325 -14.17 17.25 -10.11
CA ALA A 325 -13.25 17.87 -9.14
C ALA A 325 -11.91 18.33 -9.77
N PHE A 326 -11.46 17.64 -10.81
CA PHE A 326 -10.09 17.80 -11.33
C PHE A 326 -10.02 18.15 -12.81
N ASN A 327 -11.13 18.09 -13.55
CA ASN A 327 -11.10 18.36 -14.98
C ASN A 327 -10.80 19.84 -15.25
N VAL A 328 -9.80 20.07 -16.09
CA VAL A 328 -9.49 21.36 -16.73
C VAL A 328 -9.55 21.11 -18.22
N ASP A 329 -10.46 21.79 -18.94
CA ASP A 329 -10.78 21.58 -20.36
C ASP A 329 -9.91 22.40 -21.32
N PRO A 330 -8.60 22.19 -21.47
CA PRO A 330 -7.85 22.78 -22.56
C PRO A 330 -8.19 22.05 -23.87
N LEU A 331 -8.17 22.79 -24.99
CA LEU A 331 -8.57 22.28 -26.30
C LEU A 331 -7.85 20.99 -26.75
N TYR A 332 -6.57 20.79 -26.31
CA TYR A 332 -5.76 19.62 -26.66
C TYR A 332 -6.00 18.39 -25.75
N LEU A 333 -6.77 18.54 -24.66
CA LEU A 333 -7.10 17.45 -23.71
C LEU A 333 -8.60 17.05 -23.75
N LYS A 334 -9.35 17.43 -24.77
CA LYS A 334 -10.78 17.09 -24.90
C LYS A 334 -11.03 15.60 -25.19
N HIS A 335 -10.51 14.72 -24.32
CA HIS A 335 -10.73 13.26 -24.36
C HIS A 335 -10.95 12.75 -22.95
N GLU A 336 -11.83 11.75 -22.79
CA GLU A 336 -12.39 11.34 -21.51
C GLU A 336 -11.46 10.54 -20.59
N ASN A 337 -10.25 10.12 -21.03
CA ASN A 337 -9.35 9.24 -20.27
C ASN A 337 -7.90 9.74 -20.32
N GLN A 338 -7.23 9.81 -19.13
CA GLN A 338 -5.84 10.27 -18.99
C GLN A 338 -5.04 9.24 -18.19
N GLU A 339 -3.93 8.61 -18.77
CA GLU A 339 -3.10 7.72 -17.95
C GLU A 339 -1.73 7.27 -18.54
N ARG A 340 -0.87 6.67 -17.63
CA ARG A 340 0.34 5.89 -17.96
C ARG A 340 0.00 4.42 -18.23
N PHE A 341 0.84 3.69 -18.99
CA PHE A 341 0.59 2.26 -19.33
C PHE A 341 0.86 1.28 -18.17
N ARG A 342 0.47 1.61 -16.95
CA ARG A 342 0.62 0.77 -15.76
C ARG A 342 -0.20 -0.53 -15.82
N SER A 343 -1.27 -0.56 -16.58
CA SER A 343 -2.16 -1.71 -16.76
C SER A 343 -1.47 -2.91 -17.43
N LEU A 344 -0.40 -2.69 -18.22
CA LEU A 344 0.29 -3.77 -18.92
C LEU A 344 0.92 -4.78 -17.96
N LYS A 345 1.49 -4.34 -16.83
CA LYS A 345 2.03 -5.28 -15.82
C LYS A 345 0.94 -6.08 -15.12
N MET A 346 -0.25 -5.51 -14.89
CA MET A 346 -1.41 -6.27 -14.41
C MET A 346 -1.84 -7.35 -15.41
N TRP A 347 -1.88 -7.02 -16.70
CA TRP A 347 -2.17 -7.96 -17.77
C TRP A 347 -1.21 -9.16 -17.76
N PHE A 348 0.10 -8.91 -17.68
CA PHE A 348 1.12 -9.96 -17.62
C PHE A 348 0.96 -10.83 -16.36
N VAL A 349 0.79 -10.21 -15.20
CA VAL A 349 0.64 -10.90 -13.91
C VAL A 349 -0.61 -11.75 -13.89
N PHE A 350 -1.77 -11.19 -14.26
CA PHE A 350 -3.04 -11.93 -14.21
C PHE A 350 -3.07 -13.10 -15.19
N ARG A 351 -2.48 -12.94 -16.37
CA ARG A 351 -2.40 -14.02 -17.35
C ARG A 351 -1.35 -15.08 -17.04
N SER A 352 -0.25 -14.69 -16.38
CA SER A 352 0.82 -15.63 -16.03
C SER A 352 0.47 -16.50 -14.82
N TYR A 353 -0.13 -15.92 -13.80
CA TYR A 353 -0.45 -16.65 -12.56
C TYR A 353 -1.91 -17.13 -12.50
N GLY A 354 -2.83 -16.46 -13.19
CA GLY A 354 -4.24 -16.68 -13.03
C GLY A 354 -4.76 -16.35 -11.63
N ILE A 355 -6.06 -16.41 -11.44
CA ILE A 355 -6.68 -16.14 -10.13
C ILE A 355 -6.21 -17.18 -9.10
N GLN A 356 -6.16 -18.46 -9.48
CA GLN A 356 -5.78 -19.54 -8.55
C GLN A 356 -4.34 -19.41 -8.06
N GLY A 357 -3.40 -19.04 -8.94
CA GLY A 357 -2.00 -18.84 -8.55
C GLY A 357 -1.83 -17.65 -7.60
N LEU A 358 -2.53 -16.55 -7.85
CA LEU A 358 -2.52 -15.38 -6.97
C LEU A 358 -3.17 -15.69 -5.60
N GLN A 359 -4.27 -16.44 -5.57
CA GLN A 359 -4.89 -16.90 -4.33
C GLN A 359 -3.97 -17.83 -3.55
N ALA A 360 -3.30 -18.77 -4.21
CA ALA A 360 -2.35 -19.68 -3.58
C ALA A 360 -1.18 -18.92 -2.94
N TYR A 361 -0.67 -17.91 -3.63
CA TYR A 361 0.37 -17.03 -3.09
C TYR A 361 -0.09 -16.29 -1.82
N ILE A 362 -1.27 -15.66 -1.82
CA ILE A 362 -1.83 -14.97 -0.65
C ILE A 362 -2.01 -15.95 0.52
N ARG A 363 -2.63 -17.11 0.27
CA ARG A 363 -2.86 -18.14 1.31
C ARG A 363 -1.56 -18.65 1.93
N LYS A 364 -0.51 -18.86 1.11
CA LYS A 364 0.82 -19.24 1.61
C LYS A 364 1.36 -18.21 2.60
N GLN A 365 1.27 -16.93 2.26
CA GLN A 365 1.77 -15.84 3.11
C GLN A 365 1.00 -15.75 4.44
N VAL A 366 -0.32 -15.90 4.40
CA VAL A 366 -1.15 -15.94 5.62
C VAL A 366 -0.82 -17.17 6.47
N ALA A 367 -0.63 -18.34 5.85
CA ALA A 367 -0.25 -19.57 6.58
C ALA A 367 1.11 -19.41 7.30
N LEU A 368 2.09 -18.77 6.66
CA LEU A 368 3.39 -18.48 7.28
C LEU A 368 3.28 -17.52 8.47
N ALA A 369 2.41 -16.52 8.40
CA ALA A 369 2.13 -15.64 9.53
C ALA A 369 1.47 -16.42 10.70
N LYS A 370 0.56 -17.34 10.41
CA LYS A 370 -0.04 -18.23 11.42
C LYS A 370 0.97 -19.20 12.02
N GLU A 371 1.92 -19.70 11.25
CA GLU A 371 3.04 -20.49 11.76
C GLU A 371 3.87 -19.67 12.74
N PHE A 372 4.26 -18.44 12.38
CA PHE A 372 5.01 -17.56 13.28
C PHE A 372 4.20 -17.21 14.55
N GLU A 373 2.90 -16.91 14.42
CA GLU A 373 2.00 -16.71 15.56
C GLU A 373 2.04 -17.89 16.52
N SER A 374 2.00 -19.13 16.00
CA SER A 374 2.03 -20.35 16.81
C SER A 374 3.34 -20.50 17.58
N LEU A 375 4.47 -20.17 16.97
CA LEU A 375 5.79 -20.17 17.61
C LEU A 375 5.87 -19.14 18.75
N VAL A 376 5.37 -17.93 18.51
CA VAL A 376 5.32 -16.88 19.55
C VAL A 376 4.45 -17.31 20.72
N ARG A 377 3.27 -17.88 20.49
CA ARG A 377 2.35 -18.35 21.55
C ARG A 377 2.89 -19.51 22.36
N ALA A 378 3.75 -20.33 21.77
CA ALA A 378 4.38 -21.46 22.46
C ALA A 378 5.44 -21.01 23.48
N ASP A 379 6.03 -19.83 23.32
CA ASP A 379 7.04 -19.30 24.23
C ASP A 379 6.44 -18.32 25.24
N LYS A 380 6.42 -18.71 26.52
CA LYS A 380 5.80 -17.94 27.60
C LYS A 380 6.42 -16.56 27.84
N ARG A 381 7.62 -16.31 27.32
CA ARG A 381 8.33 -15.01 27.42
C ARG A 381 7.69 -13.95 26.54
N PHE A 382 7.00 -14.35 25.49
CA PHE A 382 6.41 -13.45 24.51
C PHE A 382 4.90 -13.35 24.62
N GLU A 383 4.35 -12.36 23.94
CA GLU A 383 2.91 -12.17 23.80
C GLU A 383 2.56 -11.62 22.41
N ILE A 384 1.36 -11.96 21.94
CA ILE A 384 0.75 -11.41 20.71
C ILE A 384 -0.05 -10.16 21.10
N CYS A 385 0.19 -9.05 20.41
CA CYS A 385 -0.37 -7.75 20.74
C CYS A 385 -1.59 -7.34 19.91
N ALA A 386 -1.87 -8.05 18.82
CA ALA A 386 -3.04 -7.85 17.99
C ALA A 386 -3.46 -9.17 17.34
N GLU A 387 -4.72 -9.26 16.91
CA GLU A 387 -5.21 -10.44 16.20
C GLU A 387 -4.46 -10.63 14.88
N VAL A 388 -4.04 -11.86 14.59
CA VAL A 388 -3.35 -12.19 13.33
C VAL A 388 -4.39 -12.59 12.29
N VAL A 389 -4.74 -11.66 11.41
CA VAL A 389 -5.77 -11.88 10.37
C VAL A 389 -5.15 -12.19 9.01
N MET A 390 -4.08 -11.48 8.65
CA MET A 390 -3.38 -11.58 7.35
C MET A 390 -1.91 -12.00 7.53
N GLY A 391 -1.01 -11.47 6.72
CA GLY A 391 0.41 -11.77 6.75
C GLY A 391 1.25 -10.96 7.75
N LEU A 392 0.62 -10.34 8.76
CA LEU A 392 1.29 -9.54 9.78
C LEU A 392 1.08 -10.14 11.18
N VAL A 393 2.16 -10.27 11.95
CA VAL A 393 2.13 -10.65 13.37
C VAL A 393 2.72 -9.53 14.20
N CYS A 394 1.93 -8.99 15.13
CA CYS A 394 2.35 -8.01 16.12
C CYS A 394 2.66 -8.72 17.44
N PHE A 395 3.89 -8.68 17.90
CA PHE A 395 4.35 -9.39 19.08
C PHE A 395 5.36 -8.61 19.88
N ARG A 396 5.63 -9.03 21.12
CA ARG A 396 6.68 -8.45 21.97
C ARG A 396 7.18 -9.44 23.01
N LEU A 397 8.38 -9.20 23.51
CA LEU A 397 8.87 -9.80 24.74
C LEU A 397 8.11 -9.18 25.93
N LYS A 398 7.59 -9.97 26.85
CA LYS A 398 6.93 -9.47 28.06
C LYS A 398 7.90 -8.67 28.90
N GLY A 399 7.52 -7.47 29.28
CA GLY A 399 8.36 -6.54 30.03
C GLY A 399 8.19 -5.09 29.58
N SER A 400 9.20 -4.26 29.78
CA SER A 400 9.15 -2.83 29.47
C SER A 400 9.24 -2.54 27.97
N ASN A 401 8.88 -1.32 27.57
CA ASN A 401 9.11 -0.83 26.21
C ASN A 401 10.61 -0.78 25.90
N ASP A 402 11.45 -0.38 26.85
CA ASP A 402 12.90 -0.29 26.69
C ASP A 402 13.53 -1.64 26.39
N LEU A 403 13.06 -2.72 27.05
CA LEU A 403 13.50 -4.08 26.79
C LEU A 403 13.24 -4.47 25.33
N ASN A 404 12.08 -4.11 24.79
CA ASN A 404 11.71 -4.40 23.41
C ASN A 404 12.45 -3.54 22.40
N GLN A 405 12.77 -2.28 22.75
CA GLN A 405 13.63 -1.44 21.93
C GLN A 405 15.05 -1.99 21.85
N LEU A 406 15.60 -2.48 22.97
CA LEU A 406 16.91 -3.15 23.00
C LEU A 406 16.90 -4.44 22.17
N LEU A 407 15.86 -5.25 22.28
CA LEU A 407 15.71 -6.46 21.46
C LEU A 407 15.71 -6.11 19.97
N LEU A 408 14.90 -5.13 19.54
CA LEU A 408 14.88 -4.68 18.15
C LEU A 408 16.24 -4.17 17.68
N LYS A 409 16.94 -3.43 18.52
CA LYS A 409 18.30 -2.93 18.20
C LYS A 409 19.27 -4.09 17.95
N ARG A 410 19.23 -5.13 18.77
CA ARG A 410 20.07 -6.35 18.58
C ARG A 410 19.73 -7.07 17.28
N ILE A 411 18.42 -7.25 17.01
CA ILE A 411 17.94 -7.84 15.76
C ILE A 411 18.45 -7.04 14.55
N THR A 412 18.31 -5.71 14.59
CA THR A 412 18.78 -4.85 13.50
C THR A 412 20.29 -4.92 13.30
N ASN A 413 21.06 -4.92 14.40
CA ASN A 413 22.52 -4.98 14.33
C ASN A 413 23.06 -6.32 13.81
N SER A 414 22.32 -7.42 14.00
CA SER A 414 22.72 -8.74 13.47
C SER A 414 22.62 -8.83 11.94
N ARG A 415 21.73 -8.04 11.31
CA ARG A 415 21.44 -8.04 9.86
C ARG A 415 20.98 -9.38 9.30
N GLU A 416 20.64 -10.35 10.15
CA GLU A 416 20.11 -11.63 9.71
C GLU A 416 18.65 -11.55 9.31
N ILE A 417 17.87 -10.73 10.04
CA ILE A 417 16.46 -10.43 9.74
C ILE A 417 16.19 -8.93 9.89
N HIS A 418 15.21 -8.42 9.20
CA HIS A 418 14.82 -7.01 9.30
C HIS A 418 13.38 -6.85 9.77
N LEU A 419 13.18 -6.15 10.89
CA LEU A 419 11.90 -5.83 11.49
C LEU A 419 11.74 -4.32 11.68
N VAL A 420 10.50 -3.86 11.80
CA VAL A 420 10.17 -2.48 12.21
C VAL A 420 9.17 -2.50 13.37
N PRO A 421 9.24 -1.52 14.29
CA PRO A 421 8.30 -1.44 15.39
C PRO A 421 7.02 -0.70 15.00
N CYS A 422 6.03 -0.78 15.89
CA CYS A 422 4.94 0.18 15.98
C CYS A 422 4.59 0.46 17.45
N GLN A 423 3.67 1.38 17.67
CA GLN A 423 3.05 1.58 18.97
C GLN A 423 1.56 1.21 18.89
N LEU A 424 1.10 0.40 19.85
CA LEU A 424 -0.31 0.06 20.02
C LEU A 424 -0.71 0.47 21.44
N SER A 425 -1.57 1.47 21.55
CA SER A 425 -2.01 2.04 22.86
C SER A 425 -0.84 2.38 23.80
N GLY A 426 0.21 3.00 23.27
CA GLY A 426 1.42 3.39 24.03
C GLY A 426 2.41 2.26 24.32
N VAL A 427 2.11 1.04 23.86
CA VAL A 427 2.99 -0.13 24.02
C VAL A 427 3.88 -0.27 22.79
N PHE A 428 5.19 -0.43 22.98
CA PHE A 428 6.14 -0.72 21.90
C PHE A 428 6.03 -2.18 21.45
N VAL A 429 5.79 -2.39 20.17
CA VAL A 429 5.47 -3.69 19.57
C VAL A 429 6.37 -3.95 18.37
N LEU A 430 6.85 -5.17 18.23
CA LEU A 430 7.59 -5.64 17.05
C LEU A 430 6.59 -6.14 16.00
N ARG A 431 6.81 -5.75 14.75
CA ARG A 431 6.00 -6.19 13.61
C ARG A 431 6.79 -7.19 12.78
N PHE A 432 6.17 -8.33 12.52
CA PHE A 432 6.68 -9.37 11.65
C PHE A 432 5.71 -9.54 10.47
N ALA A 433 6.06 -8.93 9.34
CA ALA A 433 5.25 -8.97 8.11
C ALA A 433 5.87 -9.96 7.12
N ILE A 434 5.08 -10.90 6.60
CA ILE A 434 5.54 -11.80 5.53
C ILE A 434 5.57 -11.01 4.22
N CYS A 435 6.76 -10.77 3.68
CA CYS A 435 6.96 -9.86 2.56
C CYS A 435 7.41 -10.56 1.27
N ALA A 436 8.48 -11.34 1.31
CA ALA A 436 9.06 -11.90 0.11
C ALA A 436 8.26 -13.09 -0.43
N ARG A 437 8.18 -13.19 -1.75
CA ARG A 437 7.53 -14.31 -2.45
C ARG A 437 8.20 -15.66 -2.14
N SER A 438 9.52 -15.63 -1.97
CA SER A 438 10.36 -16.80 -1.69
C SER A 438 10.28 -17.29 -0.24
N THR A 439 9.74 -16.50 0.69
CA THR A 439 9.62 -16.89 2.10
C THR A 439 8.87 -18.23 2.23
N ASP A 440 9.42 -19.14 3.04
CA ASP A 440 8.82 -20.42 3.39
C ASP A 440 9.04 -20.74 4.88
N SER A 441 8.56 -21.90 5.34
CA SER A 441 8.62 -22.33 6.74
C SER A 441 10.05 -22.33 7.33
N ARG A 442 11.08 -22.70 6.55
CA ARG A 442 12.48 -22.71 7.06
C ARG A 442 12.94 -21.31 7.45
N HIS A 443 12.52 -20.27 6.72
CA HIS A 443 12.87 -18.88 7.00
C HIS A 443 12.14 -18.37 8.27
N ILE A 444 10.88 -18.78 8.47
CA ILE A 444 10.12 -18.49 9.69
C ILE A 444 10.78 -19.13 10.91
N GLN A 445 11.17 -20.41 10.81
CA GLN A 445 11.87 -21.14 11.87
C GLN A 445 13.26 -20.52 12.17
N HIS A 446 13.98 -20.11 11.16
CA HIS A 446 15.26 -19.40 11.32
C HIS A 446 15.06 -18.07 12.05
N ALA A 447 14.15 -17.24 11.58
CA ALA A 447 13.84 -15.94 12.20
C ALA A 447 13.44 -16.10 13.67
N TRP A 448 12.60 -17.07 13.98
CA TRP A 448 12.17 -17.33 15.36
C TRP A 448 13.33 -17.78 16.26
N ARG A 449 14.17 -18.69 15.79
CA ARG A 449 15.37 -19.13 16.55
C ARG A 449 16.29 -17.94 16.82
N HIS A 450 16.53 -17.09 15.85
CA HIS A 450 17.35 -15.90 16.00
C HIS A 450 16.77 -14.93 17.03
N ILE A 451 15.48 -14.61 16.95
CA ILE A 451 14.78 -13.75 17.91
C ILE A 451 14.87 -14.31 19.33
N THR A 452 14.62 -15.60 19.51
CA THR A 452 14.62 -16.25 20.83
C THR A 452 16.01 -16.33 21.43
N GLN A 453 17.06 -16.55 20.62
CA GLN A 453 18.46 -16.53 21.05
C GLN A 453 18.83 -15.13 21.58
N LEU A 454 18.61 -14.06 20.78
CA LEU A 454 18.92 -12.70 21.20
C LEU A 454 18.13 -12.29 22.45
N SER A 455 16.90 -12.79 22.60
CA SER A 455 16.09 -12.54 23.79
C SER A 455 16.66 -13.25 25.02
N CYS A 456 17.19 -14.47 24.90
CA CYS A 456 17.86 -15.17 26.01
C CYS A 456 19.10 -14.38 26.48
N GLU A 457 19.97 -13.97 25.56
CA GLU A 457 21.16 -13.18 25.86
C GLU A 457 20.79 -11.87 26.57
N LEU A 458 19.76 -11.15 26.05
CA LEU A 458 19.31 -9.91 26.64
C LEU A 458 18.73 -10.06 28.06
N LEU A 459 17.99 -11.14 28.32
CA LEU A 459 17.44 -11.39 29.65
C LEU A 459 18.49 -11.80 30.66
N GLN A 460 19.55 -12.53 30.25
CA GLN A 460 20.67 -12.90 31.12
C GLN A 460 21.50 -11.69 31.57
N GLU A 461 21.69 -10.69 30.69
CA GLU A 461 22.44 -9.47 31.01
C GLU A 461 21.68 -8.51 31.94
N ASN A 462 20.35 -8.62 32.01
CA ASN A 462 19.48 -7.78 32.84
C ASN A 462 19.12 -8.43 34.20
N HIS A 463 19.64 -9.64 34.47
CA HIS A 463 19.62 -10.33 35.75
C HIS A 463 20.98 -10.24 36.44
#